data_4eeb48646e74b6962d3161459da83c5c
#
_entry.id   4eeb48646e74b6962d3161459da83c5c
#
_cell.length_a   1.000
_cell.length_b   1.000
_cell.length_c   1.000
_cell.angle_alpha   90.00
_cell.angle_beta   90.00
_cell.angle_gamma   90.00
#
_symmetry.space_group_name_H-M   'P 1'
#
loop_
_entity.id
_entity.type
_entity.pdbx_description
1 polymer ?
#
loop_
_entity_poly.entity_id
_entity_poly.type
_entity_poly.pdbx_seq_one_letter_code
_entity_poly.pdbx_strand_id
1 'polypeptide(L)'
;MKKTLWIITCALLAQMASAQTPKWAANAKKAIFSIVTYDKDNNIKATGNGFYIDNKGTALSDYSLFEGATRAVIIDANGKQQPVEMILGANSMYDVVKFKTPVDKKQVSLKVATQPAKNGDAVFLMPYSTQKEALCQRGAVVSADSIGKHFYYTLQLKTNEKMVSCPIMNANGEVVGMIQKNATVESDESYAIGSSYGESLEISALSFSDGALNGIGIKKALPDTEDQALIYLFMTSEQFDKEAYLEVLGDFVSAYPNSHEGYIRRASLYMHDGDESKYPLANDDLNNAIEKTTNKEEAKFQVAKTIYGYLVLLNGKEGFAEWTYDKSLNILREAIKVNDQPVYTQLEGDILFAKKDYSGAYASYDKLNKSALVSSGTFYSAAKAKQLMED
;
A
#
# COMPACT_ATOMS: atom_id res chain seq x y z
N MET A 1 42.52 -55.49 19.64
CA MET A 1 41.07 -55.21 19.44
C MET A 1 40.45 -54.23 20.42
N LYS A 2 40.82 -54.16 21.70
CA LYS A 2 40.22 -53.21 22.65
C LYS A 2 40.60 -51.71 22.43
N LYS A 3 41.77 -51.40 21.88
CA LYS A 3 42.23 -50.02 21.61
C LYS A 3 41.56 -49.39 20.36
N THR A 4 41.23 -50.21 19.36
CA THR A 4 40.55 -49.74 18.13
C THR A 4 39.07 -49.41 18.38
N LEU A 5 38.43 -50.12 19.32
CA LEU A 5 37.03 -49.89 19.68
C LEU A 5 36.86 -48.52 20.43
N TRP A 6 37.87 -48.13 21.23
CA TRP A 6 37.85 -46.83 21.95
C TRP A 6 38.00 -45.63 21.00
N ILE A 7 38.79 -45.76 19.94
CA ILE A 7 38.96 -44.68 18.95
C ILE A 7 37.68 -44.46 18.12
N ILE A 8 36.99 -45.55 17.77
CA ILE A 8 35.71 -45.47 17.05
C ILE A 8 34.60 -44.85 17.91
N THR A 9 34.56 -45.21 19.22
CA THR A 9 33.58 -44.62 20.16
C THR A 9 33.86 -43.11 20.42
N CYS A 10 35.11 -42.69 20.51
CA CYS A 10 35.47 -41.28 20.62
C CYS A 10 35.19 -40.51 19.32
N ALA A 11 35.34 -41.11 18.14
CA ALA A 11 35.01 -40.45 16.86
C ALA A 11 33.49 -40.29 16.67
N LEU A 12 32.67 -41.20 17.19
CA LEU A 12 31.21 -41.11 17.20
C LEU A 12 30.68 -40.11 18.23
N LEU A 13 31.39 -39.91 19.36
CA LEU A 13 31.05 -38.87 20.37
C LEU A 13 31.51 -37.48 19.95
N ALA A 14 32.48 -37.31 19.09
CA ALA A 14 32.92 -36.03 18.55
C ALA A 14 31.91 -35.45 17.52
N GLN A 15 30.96 -36.22 17.03
CA GLN A 15 29.88 -35.70 16.16
C GLN A 15 28.70 -35.11 16.90
N MET A 16 28.64 -35.21 18.23
CA MET A 16 27.80 -34.32 19.04
C MET A 16 28.54 -33.00 19.32
N ALA A 17 29.09 -32.39 18.28
CA ALA A 17 29.48 -31.00 18.35
C ALA A 17 28.21 -30.21 18.66
N SER A 18 28.12 -29.72 19.89
CA SER A 18 27.11 -28.73 20.24
C SER A 18 27.09 -27.68 19.13
N ALA A 19 26.02 -27.62 18.39
CA ALA A 19 25.86 -26.66 17.31
C ALA A 19 25.99 -25.27 17.95
N GLN A 20 27.19 -24.69 17.87
CA GLN A 20 27.44 -23.34 18.39
C GLN A 20 26.43 -22.42 17.73
N THR A 21 25.66 -21.73 18.56
CA THR A 21 24.70 -20.72 18.05
C THR A 21 25.43 -19.78 17.11
N PRO A 22 24.97 -19.62 15.84
CA PRO A 22 25.66 -18.77 14.86
C PRO A 22 25.86 -17.38 15.39
N LYS A 23 27.00 -16.74 15.06
CA LYS A 23 27.35 -15.39 15.55
C LYS A 23 26.29 -14.33 15.22
N TRP A 24 25.60 -14.49 14.10
CA TRP A 24 24.54 -13.58 13.66
C TRP A 24 23.23 -13.74 14.45
N ALA A 25 23.01 -14.86 15.14
CA ALA A 25 21.73 -15.16 15.81
C ALA A 25 21.35 -14.13 16.88
N ALA A 26 22.31 -13.61 17.65
CA ALA A 26 22.05 -12.59 18.66
C ALA A 26 21.52 -11.27 18.07
N ASN A 27 21.90 -10.92 16.84
CA ASN A 27 21.36 -9.77 16.13
C ASN A 27 20.01 -10.10 15.47
N ALA A 28 19.90 -11.26 14.82
CA ALA A 28 18.68 -11.73 14.16
C ALA A 28 17.48 -11.78 15.11
N LYS A 29 17.69 -12.24 16.34
CA LYS A 29 16.67 -12.27 17.40
C LYS A 29 15.93 -10.93 17.58
N LYS A 30 16.60 -9.79 17.42
CA LYS A 30 16.03 -8.45 17.60
C LYS A 30 15.01 -8.07 16.52
N ALA A 31 15.02 -8.81 15.40
CA ALA A 31 14.11 -8.59 14.30
C ALA A 31 12.85 -9.47 14.40
N ILE A 32 12.77 -10.37 15.38
CA ILE A 32 11.67 -11.33 15.54
C ILE A 32 10.80 -10.86 16.72
N PHE A 33 9.48 -10.91 16.54
CA PHE A 33 8.52 -10.40 17.51
C PHE A 33 7.30 -11.34 17.61
N SER A 34 6.52 -11.18 18.67
CA SER A 34 5.19 -11.76 18.80
C SER A 34 4.14 -10.79 18.27
N ILE A 35 3.01 -11.32 17.79
CA ILE A 35 1.87 -10.55 17.28
C ILE A 35 0.64 -10.92 18.08
N VAL A 36 -0.18 -9.92 18.37
CA VAL A 36 -1.54 -10.08 18.90
C VAL A 36 -2.49 -9.35 17.97
N THR A 37 -3.48 -10.05 17.45
CA THR A 37 -4.54 -9.48 16.60
C THR A 37 -5.84 -9.38 17.37
N TYR A 38 -6.67 -8.39 16.99
CA TYR A 38 -7.93 -8.07 17.66
C TYR A 38 -9.06 -7.97 16.64
N ASP A 39 -10.25 -8.41 17.05
CA ASP A 39 -11.48 -8.27 16.28
C ASP A 39 -12.07 -6.85 16.40
N LYS A 40 -13.22 -6.62 15.76
CA LYS A 40 -13.94 -5.33 15.80
C LYS A 40 -14.40 -4.92 17.19
N ASP A 41 -14.60 -5.89 18.10
CA ASP A 41 -15.03 -5.67 19.47
C ASP A 41 -13.83 -5.53 20.44
N ASN A 42 -12.62 -5.44 19.87
CA ASN A 42 -11.33 -5.32 20.58
C ASN A 42 -10.98 -6.53 21.47
N ASN A 43 -11.57 -7.71 21.19
CA ASN A 43 -11.15 -8.95 21.82
C ASN A 43 -9.91 -9.51 21.13
N ILE A 44 -9.05 -10.21 21.87
CA ILE A 44 -7.93 -10.94 21.28
C ILE A 44 -8.47 -12.04 20.37
N LYS A 45 -8.13 -11.95 19.08
CA LYS A 45 -8.53 -12.93 18.07
C LYS A 45 -7.50 -14.05 17.95
N ALA A 46 -6.24 -13.70 17.80
CA ALA A 46 -5.14 -14.64 17.63
C ALA A 46 -3.82 -14.08 18.15
N THR A 47 -2.87 -14.99 18.39
CA THR A 47 -1.48 -14.66 18.72
C THR A 47 -0.55 -15.49 17.87
N GLY A 48 0.57 -14.93 17.45
CA GLY A 48 1.57 -15.60 16.64
C GLY A 48 2.90 -14.87 16.64
N ASN A 49 3.68 -15.05 15.60
CA ASN A 49 4.99 -14.44 15.44
C ASN A 49 5.11 -13.73 14.10
N GLY A 50 6.19 -12.97 13.95
CA GLY A 50 6.60 -12.36 12.70
C GLY A 50 8.02 -11.84 12.79
N PHE A 51 8.52 -11.32 11.70
CA PHE A 51 9.87 -10.78 11.64
C PHE A 51 9.97 -9.64 10.62
N TYR A 52 10.87 -8.71 10.91
CA TYR A 52 11.18 -7.59 10.03
C TYR A 52 12.10 -8.01 8.89
N ILE A 53 11.78 -7.59 7.66
CA ILE A 53 12.55 -7.85 6.45
C ILE A 53 13.30 -6.62 5.94
N ASP A 54 12.97 -5.42 6.44
CA ASP A 54 13.69 -4.20 6.15
C ASP A 54 13.83 -3.29 7.39
N ASN A 55 14.67 -2.27 7.28
CA ASN A 55 14.89 -1.30 8.35
C ASN A 55 13.85 -0.16 8.39
N LYS A 56 12.82 -0.24 7.56
CA LYS A 56 11.72 0.73 7.47
C LYS A 56 10.44 0.23 8.14
N GLY A 57 10.49 -0.93 8.83
CA GLY A 57 9.37 -1.52 9.55
C GLY A 57 8.49 -2.45 8.72
N THR A 58 8.95 -2.88 7.54
CA THR A 58 8.26 -3.92 6.76
C THR A 58 8.50 -5.30 7.38
N ALA A 59 7.43 -6.06 7.55
CA ALA A 59 7.45 -7.33 8.25
C ALA A 59 6.56 -8.39 7.58
N LEU A 60 6.84 -9.66 7.89
CA LEU A 60 6.09 -10.83 7.43
C LEU A 60 5.50 -11.59 8.62
N SER A 61 4.32 -12.19 8.40
CA SER A 61 3.65 -13.13 9.29
C SER A 61 2.65 -13.99 8.53
N ASP A 62 1.89 -14.86 9.23
CA ASP A 62 0.80 -15.63 8.65
C ASP A 62 -0.43 -14.76 8.40
N TYR A 63 -1.07 -14.94 7.24
CA TYR A 63 -2.34 -14.33 6.90
C TYR A 63 -3.46 -14.72 7.88
N SER A 64 -3.52 -16.00 8.29
CA SER A 64 -4.55 -16.54 9.18
C SER A 64 -4.64 -15.82 10.53
N LEU A 65 -3.56 -15.19 11.00
CA LEU A 65 -3.59 -14.34 12.19
C LEU A 65 -4.38 -13.03 11.94
N PHE A 66 -4.34 -12.53 10.72
CA PHE A 66 -4.89 -11.22 10.32
C PHE A 66 -6.30 -11.31 9.73
N GLU A 67 -6.72 -12.46 9.24
CA GLU A 67 -8.07 -12.64 8.69
C GLU A 67 -9.14 -12.27 9.73
N GLY A 68 -10.04 -11.32 9.41
CA GLY A 68 -11.05 -10.78 10.32
C GLY A 68 -10.51 -9.89 11.44
N ALA A 69 -9.20 -9.59 11.46
CA ALA A 69 -8.65 -8.64 12.42
C ALA A 69 -8.85 -7.20 11.95
N THR A 70 -9.22 -6.33 12.88
CA THR A 70 -9.34 -4.88 12.65
C THR A 70 -8.16 -4.09 13.23
N ARG A 71 -7.38 -4.72 14.10
CA ARG A 71 -6.19 -4.16 14.72
C ARG A 71 -5.17 -5.25 15.03
N ALA A 72 -3.89 -4.92 14.94
CA ALA A 72 -2.82 -5.80 15.39
C ALA A 72 -1.73 -5.01 16.10
N VAL A 73 -1.06 -5.67 17.07
CA VAL A 73 0.06 -5.12 17.83
C VAL A 73 1.19 -6.12 17.82
N ILE A 74 2.39 -5.69 17.53
CA ILE A 74 3.60 -6.49 17.70
C ILE A 74 4.23 -6.23 19.07
N ILE A 75 4.91 -7.22 19.60
CA ILE A 75 5.60 -7.18 20.89
C ILE A 75 7.03 -7.67 20.66
N ASP A 76 8.01 -6.79 20.77
CA ASP A 76 9.42 -7.15 20.61
C ASP A 76 9.96 -8.00 21.77
N ALA A 77 11.19 -8.49 21.65
CA ALA A 77 11.84 -9.30 22.69
C ALA A 77 12.06 -8.56 24.04
N ASN A 78 11.89 -7.24 24.08
CA ASN A 78 11.99 -6.41 25.28
C ASN A 78 10.61 -6.07 25.86
N GLY A 79 9.52 -6.52 25.23
CA GLY A 79 8.16 -6.23 25.63
C GLY A 79 7.62 -4.88 25.11
N LYS A 80 8.37 -4.16 24.25
CA LYS A 80 7.88 -2.93 23.60
C LYS A 80 6.77 -3.29 22.62
N GLN A 81 5.65 -2.60 22.73
CA GLN A 81 4.50 -2.75 21.86
C GLN A 81 4.51 -1.69 20.75
N GLN A 82 4.15 -2.09 19.54
CA GLN A 82 3.97 -1.19 18.39
C GLN A 82 2.75 -1.64 17.58
N PRO A 83 1.92 -0.70 17.08
CA PRO A 83 0.79 -1.06 16.23
C PRO A 83 1.27 -1.55 14.85
N VAL A 84 0.45 -2.38 14.20
CA VAL A 84 0.51 -2.55 12.75
C VAL A 84 -0.23 -1.37 12.12
N GLU A 85 0.45 -0.61 11.28
CA GLU A 85 -0.11 0.60 10.64
C GLU A 85 -0.97 0.25 9.43
N MET A 86 -0.43 -0.61 8.56
CA MET A 86 -1.10 -0.96 7.30
C MET A 86 -0.62 -2.30 6.75
N ILE A 87 -1.46 -2.92 5.93
CA ILE A 87 -1.17 -4.13 5.18
C ILE A 87 -0.56 -3.73 3.83
N LEU A 88 0.56 -4.35 3.47
CA LEU A 88 1.29 -4.12 2.23
C LEU A 88 1.03 -5.22 1.18
N GLY A 89 0.40 -6.31 1.57
CA GLY A 89 0.05 -7.44 0.71
C GLY A 89 -0.34 -8.65 1.53
N ALA A 90 -1.17 -9.53 0.98
CA ALA A 90 -1.61 -10.76 1.62
C ALA A 90 -1.85 -11.87 0.60
N ASN A 91 -1.72 -13.11 1.04
CA ASN A 91 -2.13 -14.28 0.27
C ASN A 91 -2.65 -15.36 1.22
N SER A 92 -3.92 -15.73 1.06
CA SER A 92 -4.58 -16.74 1.92
C SER A 92 -4.17 -18.17 1.56
N MET A 93 -3.81 -18.45 0.30
CA MET A 93 -3.44 -19.80 -0.12
C MET A 93 -2.08 -20.25 0.47
N TYR A 94 -1.12 -19.33 0.51
CA TYR A 94 0.20 -19.56 1.07
C TYR A 94 0.34 -19.04 2.50
N ASP A 95 -0.75 -18.61 3.09
CA ASP A 95 -0.84 -18.12 4.47
C ASP A 95 0.26 -17.10 4.82
N VAL A 96 0.38 -16.04 4.01
CA VAL A 96 1.40 -14.98 4.21
C VAL A 96 0.74 -13.61 4.17
N VAL A 97 1.14 -12.75 5.10
CA VAL A 97 0.83 -11.31 5.11
C VAL A 97 2.10 -10.50 5.23
N LYS A 98 2.18 -9.42 4.47
CA LYS A 98 3.21 -8.39 4.53
C LYS A 98 2.57 -7.10 5.05
N PHE A 99 3.18 -6.49 6.05
CA PHE A 99 2.62 -5.33 6.72
C PHE A 99 3.68 -4.34 7.18
N LYS A 100 3.24 -3.17 7.61
CA LYS A 100 4.07 -2.06 8.07
C LYS A 100 3.82 -1.76 9.53
N THR A 101 4.90 -1.44 10.25
CA THR A 101 4.85 -0.85 11.60
C THR A 101 5.57 0.50 11.61
N PRO A 102 5.25 1.42 12.55
CA PRO A 102 5.97 2.68 12.69
C PRO A 102 7.42 2.45 13.11
N VAL A 103 8.33 3.29 12.63
CA VAL A 103 9.74 3.23 12.95
C VAL A 103 10.25 4.60 13.39
N ASP A 104 10.51 4.77 14.67
CA ASP A 104 11.09 6.01 15.22
C ASP A 104 12.60 6.12 14.90
N LYS A 105 13.27 4.96 14.84
CA LYS A 105 14.71 4.82 14.57
C LYS A 105 14.92 3.62 13.67
N LYS A 106 16.11 3.47 13.09
CA LYS A 106 16.43 2.33 12.24
C LYS A 106 16.10 1.00 12.92
N GLN A 107 15.16 0.25 12.35
CA GLN A 107 14.73 -1.07 12.82
C GLN A 107 15.80 -2.12 12.48
N VAL A 108 16.06 -3.04 13.40
CA VAL A 108 16.83 -4.25 13.09
C VAL A 108 15.94 -5.17 12.26
N SER A 109 16.47 -5.63 11.14
CA SER A 109 15.74 -6.49 10.21
C SER A 109 16.60 -7.68 9.78
N LEU A 110 15.96 -8.70 9.25
CA LEU A 110 16.57 -9.83 8.58
C LEU A 110 16.71 -9.52 7.09
N LYS A 111 17.86 -9.84 6.52
CA LYS A 111 18.05 -9.74 5.08
C LYS A 111 17.40 -10.96 4.41
N VAL A 112 16.53 -10.76 3.44
CA VAL A 112 15.97 -11.82 2.61
C VAL A 112 17.08 -12.37 1.71
N ALA A 113 17.21 -13.71 1.65
CA ALA A 113 18.19 -14.38 0.81
C ALA A 113 17.87 -14.18 -0.68
N THR A 114 18.87 -13.76 -1.45
CA THR A 114 18.72 -13.58 -2.91
C THR A 114 18.76 -14.91 -3.68
N GLN A 115 19.29 -15.96 -3.05
CA GLN A 115 19.34 -17.30 -3.63
C GLN A 115 18.51 -18.27 -2.76
N PRO A 116 17.72 -19.18 -3.38
CA PRO A 116 16.98 -20.18 -2.64
C PRO A 116 17.94 -21.18 -1.97
N ALA A 117 17.49 -21.75 -0.86
CA ALA A 117 18.17 -22.89 -0.27
C ALA A 117 17.96 -24.14 -1.16
N LYS A 118 18.95 -25.03 -1.17
CA LYS A 118 18.95 -26.26 -1.97
C LYS A 118 18.77 -27.48 -1.07
N ASN A 119 18.36 -28.60 -1.67
CA ASN A 119 18.28 -29.87 -0.98
C ASN A 119 19.63 -30.23 -0.29
N GLY A 120 19.56 -30.55 0.97
CA GLY A 120 20.73 -30.86 1.83
C GLY A 120 21.35 -29.63 2.51
N ASP A 121 20.96 -28.39 2.16
CA ASP A 121 21.47 -27.21 2.82
C ASP A 121 21.05 -27.18 4.30
N ALA A 122 22.00 -26.78 5.16
CA ALA A 122 21.69 -26.54 6.57
C ALA A 122 20.89 -25.25 6.71
N VAL A 123 19.82 -25.33 7.50
CA VAL A 123 18.97 -24.21 7.84
C VAL A 123 18.83 -24.05 9.35
N PHE A 124 18.42 -22.87 9.79
CA PHE A 124 18.36 -22.51 11.20
C PHE A 124 17.03 -21.81 11.48
N LEU A 125 16.18 -22.46 12.29
CA LEU A 125 14.95 -21.85 12.79
C LEU A 125 15.27 -20.90 13.95
N MET A 126 14.74 -19.70 13.89
CA MET A 126 14.88 -18.68 14.92
C MET A 126 13.51 -18.38 15.55
N PRO A 127 13.11 -19.02 16.66
CA PRO A 127 11.85 -18.72 17.31
C PRO A 127 11.89 -17.37 18.04
N TYR A 128 10.71 -16.74 18.20
CA TYR A 128 10.57 -15.63 19.13
C TYR A 128 10.93 -16.05 20.56
N SER A 129 11.70 -15.22 21.25
CA SER A 129 12.09 -15.49 22.63
C SER A 129 12.45 -14.22 23.37
N THR A 130 11.97 -14.12 24.61
CA THR A 130 12.34 -13.07 25.58
C THR A 130 13.61 -13.44 26.38
N GLN A 131 14.14 -14.65 26.23
CA GLN A 131 15.35 -15.10 26.93
C GLN A 131 16.56 -14.27 26.49
N LYS A 132 17.57 -14.11 27.34
CA LYS A 132 18.79 -13.38 27.02
C LYS A 132 19.54 -13.98 25.84
N GLU A 133 19.63 -15.29 25.78
CA GLU A 133 20.31 -16.01 24.70
C GLU A 133 19.39 -16.19 23.48
N ALA A 134 19.96 -16.16 22.29
CA ALA A 134 19.23 -16.45 21.08
C ALA A 134 18.98 -17.96 20.97
N LEU A 135 17.70 -18.33 20.82
CA LEU A 135 17.35 -19.71 20.49
C LEU A 135 17.54 -19.93 18.99
N CYS A 136 18.19 -21.04 18.64
CA CYS A 136 18.46 -21.38 17.25
C CYS A 136 18.43 -22.90 17.09
N GLN A 137 17.50 -23.42 16.29
CA GLN A 137 17.37 -24.85 16.02
C GLN A 137 17.87 -25.15 14.61
N ARG A 138 18.85 -26.03 14.49
CA ARG A 138 19.39 -26.46 13.20
C ARG A 138 18.53 -27.56 12.59
N GLY A 139 18.29 -27.45 11.29
CA GLY A 139 17.65 -28.45 10.43
C GLY A 139 18.33 -28.52 9.07
N ALA A 140 17.71 -29.20 8.12
CA ALA A 140 18.17 -29.31 6.74
C ALA A 140 16.98 -29.21 5.77
N VAL A 141 17.23 -28.75 4.56
CA VAL A 141 16.27 -28.77 3.46
C VAL A 141 16.15 -30.18 2.92
N VAL A 142 14.96 -30.76 2.94
CA VAL A 142 14.65 -32.05 2.33
C VAL A 142 14.29 -31.85 0.86
N SER A 143 13.37 -30.94 0.57
CA SER A 143 13.04 -30.55 -0.80
C SER A 143 12.83 -29.03 -0.90
N ALA A 144 13.06 -28.50 -2.10
CA ALA A 144 12.78 -27.12 -2.47
C ALA A 144 11.96 -27.14 -3.76
N ASP A 145 10.64 -26.99 -3.62
CA ASP A 145 9.69 -27.06 -4.73
C ASP A 145 9.40 -25.66 -5.25
N SER A 146 9.40 -25.48 -6.58
CA SER A 146 9.16 -24.16 -7.18
C SER A 146 7.69 -23.77 -7.17
N ILE A 147 7.40 -22.52 -6.81
CA ILE A 147 6.11 -21.86 -6.94
C ILE A 147 6.33 -20.65 -7.84
N GLY A 148 6.14 -20.80 -9.15
CA GLY A 148 6.54 -19.77 -10.11
C GLY A 148 8.03 -19.49 -10.00
N LYS A 149 8.41 -18.28 -9.58
CA LYS A 149 9.80 -17.87 -9.32
C LYS A 149 10.23 -17.95 -7.85
N HIS A 150 9.37 -18.47 -6.98
CA HIS A 150 9.62 -18.63 -5.55
C HIS A 150 9.66 -20.09 -5.15
N PHE A 151 9.93 -20.39 -3.89
CA PHE A 151 10.14 -21.76 -3.41
C PHE A 151 9.28 -22.05 -2.19
N TYR A 152 8.92 -23.32 -2.07
CA TYR A 152 8.32 -23.94 -0.91
C TYR A 152 9.23 -25.06 -0.42
N TYR A 153 9.52 -25.08 0.87
CA TYR A 153 10.51 -25.99 1.44
C TYR A 153 9.86 -27.04 2.31
N THR A 154 10.28 -28.30 2.14
CA THR A 154 10.16 -29.34 3.15
C THR A 154 11.47 -29.38 3.92
N LEU A 155 11.38 -29.37 5.24
CA LEU A 155 12.53 -29.26 6.14
C LEU A 155 12.56 -30.45 7.09
N GLN A 156 13.71 -31.07 7.29
CA GLN A 156 13.96 -31.99 8.40
C GLN A 156 14.18 -31.17 9.67
N LEU A 157 13.09 -30.79 10.31
CA LEU A 157 13.06 -29.88 11.44
C LEU A 157 11.75 -30.07 12.20
N LYS A 158 11.83 -30.44 13.45
CA LYS A 158 10.66 -30.57 14.31
C LYS A 158 10.19 -29.18 14.78
N THR A 159 8.95 -28.86 14.51
CA THR A 159 8.34 -27.57 14.91
C THR A 159 7.08 -27.81 15.74
N ASN A 160 6.59 -26.76 16.37
CA ASN A 160 5.33 -26.69 17.09
C ASN A 160 4.59 -25.38 16.77
N GLU A 161 3.36 -25.24 17.25
CA GLU A 161 2.52 -24.07 16.97
C GLU A 161 3.17 -22.72 17.37
N LYS A 162 4.03 -22.71 18.41
CA LYS A 162 4.74 -21.49 18.84
C LYS A 162 5.87 -21.08 17.88
N MET A 163 6.21 -21.92 16.91
CA MET A 163 7.27 -21.68 15.93
C MET A 163 6.72 -21.28 14.55
N VAL A 164 5.40 -21.31 14.38
CA VAL A 164 4.74 -20.85 13.15
C VAL A 164 5.03 -19.36 12.94
N SER A 165 5.19 -18.94 11.70
CA SER A 165 5.65 -17.61 11.25
C SER A 165 7.07 -17.22 11.66
N CYS A 166 7.84 -18.12 12.30
CA CYS A 166 9.24 -17.84 12.61
C CYS A 166 10.14 -17.98 11.37
N PRO A 167 11.20 -17.17 11.25
CA PRO A 167 12.09 -17.20 10.09
C PRO A 167 12.99 -18.43 10.09
N ILE A 168 13.22 -18.98 8.90
CA ILE A 168 14.24 -19.97 8.59
C ILE A 168 15.41 -19.25 7.93
N MET A 169 16.61 -19.38 8.52
CA MET A 169 17.83 -18.70 8.10
C MET A 169 18.78 -19.68 7.40
N ASN A 170 19.54 -19.18 6.43
CA ASN A 170 20.71 -19.90 5.91
C ASN A 170 21.94 -19.74 6.83
N ALA A 171 23.05 -20.38 6.47
CA ALA A 171 24.29 -20.31 7.25
C ALA A 171 24.88 -18.90 7.37
N ASN A 172 24.55 -17.99 6.43
CA ASN A 172 25.00 -16.60 6.41
C ASN A 172 24.13 -15.67 7.27
N GLY A 173 23.04 -16.17 7.84
CA GLY A 173 22.08 -15.35 8.60
C GLY A 173 21.13 -14.56 7.71
N GLU A 174 20.86 -15.03 6.50
CA GLU A 174 19.83 -14.49 5.62
C GLU A 174 18.57 -15.36 5.70
N VAL A 175 17.39 -14.75 5.70
CA VAL A 175 16.13 -15.47 5.79
C VAL A 175 15.77 -16.10 4.45
N VAL A 176 15.59 -17.42 4.41
CA VAL A 176 15.21 -18.16 3.20
C VAL A 176 13.73 -18.54 3.18
N GLY A 177 13.08 -18.60 4.35
CA GLY A 177 11.67 -18.97 4.44
C GLY A 177 11.05 -18.60 5.78
N MET A 178 9.75 -18.79 5.85
CA MET A 178 8.90 -18.62 7.03
C MET A 178 8.17 -19.95 7.32
N ILE A 179 8.26 -20.44 8.55
CA ILE A 179 7.58 -21.68 8.96
C ILE A 179 6.08 -21.52 8.83
N GLN A 180 5.47 -22.54 8.24
CA GLN A 180 4.02 -22.66 8.13
C GLN A 180 3.46 -23.66 9.15
N LYS A 181 2.15 -23.59 9.38
CA LYS A 181 1.45 -24.51 10.26
C LYS A 181 1.47 -25.91 9.67
N ASN A 182 1.95 -26.89 10.42
CA ASN A 182 1.89 -28.28 10.03
C ASN A 182 0.47 -28.83 10.16
N ALA A 183 0.07 -29.66 9.20
CA ALA A 183 -1.20 -30.37 9.25
C ALA A 183 -1.21 -31.47 10.35
N THR A 184 -0.04 -32.00 10.73
CA THR A 184 0.12 -33.00 11.77
C THR A 184 1.11 -32.54 12.85
N VAL A 185 0.72 -32.64 14.11
CA VAL A 185 1.46 -32.11 15.27
C VAL A 185 2.74 -32.89 15.59
N GLU A 186 2.89 -34.14 15.10
CA GLU A 186 3.99 -35.04 15.46
C GLU A 186 4.88 -35.41 14.26
N SER A 187 5.08 -34.53 13.31
CA SER A 187 6.00 -34.75 12.20
C SER A 187 7.41 -34.28 12.56
N ASP A 188 8.43 -35.10 12.20
CA ASP A 188 9.83 -34.66 12.21
C ASP A 188 10.16 -33.74 11.01
N GLU A 189 9.20 -33.56 10.11
CA GLU A 189 9.25 -32.64 8.99
C GLU A 189 8.40 -31.42 9.25
N SER A 190 8.84 -30.29 8.74
CA SER A 190 8.09 -29.03 8.73
C SER A 190 8.15 -28.38 7.35
N TYR A 191 7.28 -27.39 7.14
CA TYR A 191 7.12 -26.70 5.87
C TYR A 191 7.40 -25.23 6.03
N ALA A 192 7.96 -24.61 4.99
CA ALA A 192 8.21 -23.17 4.97
C ALA A 192 7.96 -22.60 3.59
N ILE A 193 7.24 -21.46 3.52
CA ILE A 193 7.16 -20.65 2.31
C ILE A 193 8.44 -19.82 2.17
N GLY A 194 8.98 -19.73 0.97
CA GLY A 194 10.15 -18.90 0.68
C GLY A 194 9.90 -17.44 1.01
N SER A 195 10.80 -16.84 1.77
CA SER A 195 10.66 -15.44 2.21
C SER A 195 10.61 -14.42 1.05
N SER A 196 11.24 -14.74 -0.08
CA SER A 196 11.13 -13.96 -1.32
C SER A 196 9.69 -13.86 -1.85
N TYR A 197 8.84 -14.86 -1.58
CA TYR A 197 7.42 -14.79 -1.89
C TYR A 197 6.73 -13.70 -1.04
N GLY A 198 6.90 -13.75 0.28
CA GLY A 198 6.34 -12.72 1.18
C GLY A 198 6.88 -11.32 0.87
N GLU A 199 8.17 -11.20 0.54
CA GLU A 199 8.78 -9.92 0.12
C GLU A 199 8.11 -9.37 -1.16
N SER A 200 7.74 -10.24 -2.11
CA SER A 200 7.12 -9.85 -3.39
C SER A 200 5.65 -9.47 -3.30
N LEU A 201 4.98 -9.70 -2.16
CA LEU A 201 3.59 -9.29 -2.00
C LEU A 201 3.48 -7.76 -2.08
N GLU A 202 2.50 -7.27 -2.82
CA GLU A 202 2.26 -5.84 -3.02
C GLU A 202 0.78 -5.54 -3.21
N ILE A 203 0.39 -4.30 -2.96
CA ILE A 203 -0.93 -3.78 -3.31
C ILE A 203 -0.86 -3.28 -4.75
N SER A 204 -1.74 -3.77 -5.61
CA SER A 204 -1.91 -3.33 -6.99
C SER A 204 -3.21 -2.55 -7.17
N ALA A 205 -3.39 -1.97 -8.34
CA ALA A 205 -4.65 -1.31 -8.71
C ALA A 205 -5.88 -2.23 -8.59
N LEU A 206 -5.71 -3.54 -8.78
CA LEU A 206 -6.79 -4.53 -8.74
C LEU A 206 -6.97 -5.16 -7.34
N SER A 207 -6.15 -4.81 -6.37
CA SER A 207 -6.21 -5.37 -5.00
C SER A 207 -7.52 -5.03 -4.27
N PHE A 208 -8.30 -4.07 -4.75
CA PHE A 208 -9.63 -3.78 -4.20
C PHE A 208 -10.60 -4.97 -4.25
N SER A 209 -10.40 -5.92 -5.16
CA SER A 209 -11.21 -7.14 -5.32
C SER A 209 -10.56 -8.39 -4.71
N ASP A 210 -9.38 -8.27 -4.10
CA ASP A 210 -8.66 -9.40 -3.50
C ASP A 210 -9.34 -9.85 -2.21
N GLY A 211 -9.83 -11.11 -2.18
CA GLY A 211 -10.53 -11.66 -1.03
C GLY A 211 -9.66 -11.76 0.22
N ALA A 212 -8.35 -12.03 0.09
CA ALA A 212 -7.44 -12.08 1.23
C ALA A 212 -7.28 -10.68 1.84
N LEU A 213 -7.08 -9.65 1.04
CA LEU A 213 -6.98 -8.28 1.53
C LEU A 213 -8.29 -7.78 2.12
N ASN A 214 -9.43 -8.10 1.49
CA ASN A 214 -10.75 -7.70 1.99
C ASN A 214 -11.13 -8.43 3.30
N GLY A 215 -10.57 -9.62 3.53
CA GLY A 215 -10.72 -10.37 4.78
C GLY A 215 -10.01 -9.73 5.98
N ILE A 216 -9.11 -8.76 5.78
CA ILE A 216 -8.39 -8.06 6.86
C ILE A 216 -9.02 -6.68 7.06
N GLY A 217 -9.45 -6.34 8.28
CA GLY A 217 -10.03 -5.05 8.62
C GLY A 217 -9.00 -3.93 8.89
N ILE A 218 -7.70 -4.25 8.91
CA ILE A 218 -6.63 -3.26 9.06
C ILE A 218 -6.44 -2.50 7.73
N LYS A 219 -6.12 -1.21 7.83
CA LYS A 219 -5.84 -0.32 6.69
C LYS A 219 -4.84 -0.95 5.71
N LYS A 220 -5.06 -0.79 4.41
CA LYS A 220 -4.16 -1.22 3.34
C LYS A 220 -3.32 -0.05 2.85
N ALA A 221 -2.10 -0.35 2.42
CA ALA A 221 -1.29 0.63 1.69
C ALA A 221 -1.91 0.95 0.32
N LEU A 222 -1.50 2.06 -0.25
CA LEU A 222 -1.73 2.34 -1.67
C LEU A 222 -0.73 1.55 -2.52
N PRO A 223 -1.05 1.29 -3.80
CA PRO A 223 -0.06 0.81 -4.77
C PRO A 223 1.19 1.70 -4.81
N ASP A 224 2.35 1.11 -5.13
CA ASP A 224 3.66 1.78 -5.06
C ASP A 224 3.90 2.82 -6.17
N THR A 225 3.09 2.83 -7.24
CA THR A 225 3.18 3.84 -8.32
C THR A 225 1.93 4.70 -8.38
N GLU A 226 2.11 5.97 -8.75
CA GLU A 226 1.02 6.95 -8.86
C GLU A 226 -0.09 6.46 -9.79
N ASP A 227 0.25 5.94 -10.97
CA ASP A 227 -0.72 5.46 -11.95
C ASP A 227 -1.59 4.32 -11.39
N GLN A 228 -0.97 3.35 -10.72
CA GLN A 228 -1.69 2.24 -10.08
C GLN A 228 -2.56 2.74 -8.92
N ALA A 229 -2.06 3.69 -8.14
CA ALA A 229 -2.80 4.28 -7.04
C ALA A 229 -4.01 5.11 -7.53
N LEU A 230 -3.88 5.82 -8.65
CA LEU A 230 -5.00 6.54 -9.27
C LEU A 230 -6.10 5.59 -9.76
N ILE A 231 -5.71 4.46 -10.37
CA ILE A 231 -6.68 3.42 -10.77
C ILE A 231 -7.34 2.83 -9.52
N TYR A 232 -6.57 2.54 -8.46
CA TYR A 232 -7.09 2.05 -7.19
C TYR A 232 -8.11 3.03 -6.59
N LEU A 233 -7.80 4.33 -6.52
CA LEU A 233 -8.72 5.36 -6.05
C LEU A 233 -10.01 5.41 -6.87
N PHE A 234 -9.92 5.30 -8.19
CA PHE A 234 -11.08 5.29 -9.06
C PHE A 234 -11.97 4.07 -8.80
N MET A 235 -11.38 2.89 -8.70
CA MET A 235 -12.10 1.63 -8.50
C MET A 235 -12.73 1.51 -7.10
N THR A 236 -12.17 2.19 -6.11
CA THR A 236 -12.64 2.12 -4.70
C THR A 236 -13.52 3.28 -4.29
N SER A 237 -13.65 4.32 -5.10
CA SER A 237 -14.39 5.56 -4.74
C SER A 237 -15.85 5.32 -4.32
N GLU A 238 -16.50 4.30 -4.87
CA GLU A 238 -17.89 3.94 -4.54
C GLU A 238 -18.00 2.87 -3.43
N GLN A 239 -16.87 2.29 -3.00
CA GLN A 239 -16.84 1.20 -2.00
C GLN A 239 -16.65 1.74 -0.58
N PHE A 240 -16.05 2.90 -0.45
CA PHE A 240 -15.81 3.57 0.82
C PHE A 240 -16.97 4.52 1.13
N ASP A 241 -17.30 4.63 2.42
CA ASP A 241 -18.00 5.81 2.86
C ASP A 241 -17.10 7.05 2.71
N LYS A 242 -17.69 8.23 2.87
CA LYS A 242 -17.00 9.48 2.62
C LYS A 242 -15.80 9.71 3.54
N GLU A 243 -15.94 9.38 4.81
CA GLU A 243 -14.89 9.55 5.82
C GLU A 243 -13.70 8.63 5.51
N ALA A 244 -13.95 7.36 5.23
CA ALA A 244 -12.93 6.40 4.84
C ALA A 244 -12.25 6.81 3.52
N TYR A 245 -13.01 7.32 2.54
CA TYR A 245 -12.41 7.79 1.29
C TYR A 245 -11.56 9.05 1.46
N LEU A 246 -11.94 9.97 2.37
CA LEU A 246 -11.11 11.12 2.73
C LEU A 246 -9.77 10.70 3.36
N GLU A 247 -9.76 9.64 4.19
CA GLU A 247 -8.51 9.08 4.73
C GLU A 247 -7.63 8.52 3.62
N VAL A 248 -8.19 7.74 2.69
CA VAL A 248 -7.44 7.20 1.53
C VAL A 248 -6.88 8.31 0.66
N LEU A 249 -7.64 9.39 0.43
CA LEU A 249 -7.14 10.56 -0.31
C LEU A 249 -6.04 11.30 0.46
N GLY A 250 -6.12 11.35 1.79
CA GLY A 250 -5.05 11.89 2.65
C GLY A 250 -3.76 11.10 2.51
N ASP A 251 -3.85 9.77 2.46
CA ASP A 251 -2.71 8.90 2.21
C ASP A 251 -2.13 9.10 0.82
N PHE A 252 -3.00 9.22 -0.20
CA PHE A 252 -2.56 9.47 -1.57
C PHE A 252 -1.80 10.79 -1.69
N VAL A 253 -2.32 11.88 -1.12
CA VAL A 253 -1.62 13.18 -1.09
C VAL A 253 -0.28 13.09 -0.37
N SER A 254 -0.20 12.26 0.69
CA SER A 254 1.04 12.05 1.44
C SER A 254 2.07 11.22 0.67
N ALA A 255 1.63 10.19 -0.07
CA ALA A 255 2.48 9.32 -0.87
C ALA A 255 2.93 9.99 -2.18
N TYR A 256 2.04 10.78 -2.81
CA TYR A 256 2.23 11.43 -4.10
C TYR A 256 2.00 12.95 -4.01
N PRO A 257 2.81 13.68 -3.24
CA PRO A 257 2.58 15.11 -2.96
C PRO A 257 2.70 16.03 -4.18
N ASN A 258 3.26 15.54 -5.28
CA ASN A 258 3.38 16.27 -6.56
C ASN A 258 2.26 15.93 -7.55
N SER A 259 1.32 15.07 -7.19
CA SER A 259 0.14 14.77 -7.99
C SER A 259 -0.97 15.77 -7.70
N HIS A 260 -1.49 16.42 -8.73
CA HIS A 260 -2.66 17.33 -8.56
C HIS A 260 -3.96 16.53 -8.29
N GLU A 261 -4.04 15.28 -8.74
CA GLU A 261 -5.26 14.47 -8.68
C GLU A 261 -5.77 14.26 -7.25
N GLY A 262 -4.88 13.93 -6.31
CA GLY A 262 -5.27 13.71 -4.92
C GLY A 262 -5.87 14.95 -4.26
N TYR A 263 -5.25 16.10 -4.48
CA TYR A 263 -5.74 17.38 -3.98
C TYR A 263 -7.09 17.74 -4.58
N ILE A 264 -7.26 17.62 -5.90
CA ILE A 264 -8.51 17.96 -6.58
C ILE A 264 -9.65 17.03 -6.15
N ARG A 265 -9.42 15.75 -6.03
CA ARG A 265 -10.42 14.79 -5.56
C ARG A 265 -10.85 15.09 -4.11
N ARG A 266 -9.89 15.42 -3.23
CA ARG A 266 -10.19 15.77 -1.84
C ARG A 266 -10.93 17.10 -1.75
N ALA A 267 -10.50 18.10 -2.52
CA ALA A 267 -11.22 19.37 -2.64
C ALA A 267 -12.66 19.16 -3.09
N SER A 268 -12.88 18.35 -4.13
CA SER A 268 -14.23 18.04 -4.64
C SER A 268 -15.12 17.43 -3.57
N LEU A 269 -14.61 16.52 -2.73
CA LEU A 269 -15.37 15.96 -1.61
C LEU A 269 -15.75 17.03 -0.59
N TYR A 270 -14.84 17.93 -0.22
CA TYR A 270 -15.14 19.03 0.68
C TYR A 270 -16.16 20.02 0.09
N MET A 271 -16.05 20.32 -1.21
CA MET A 271 -16.97 21.24 -1.90
C MET A 271 -18.42 20.70 -1.94
N HIS A 272 -18.60 19.38 -2.05
CA HIS A 272 -19.91 18.74 -2.17
C HIS A 272 -20.44 18.17 -0.85
N ASP A 273 -19.74 18.40 0.26
CA ASP A 273 -20.13 17.89 1.57
C ASP A 273 -21.41 18.53 2.15
N GLY A 274 -21.73 19.72 1.73
CA GLY A 274 -22.78 20.54 2.34
C GLY A 274 -22.35 21.23 3.64
N ASP A 275 -21.11 21.04 4.08
CA ASP A 275 -20.52 21.70 5.24
C ASP A 275 -19.58 22.84 4.77
N GLU A 276 -20.08 24.05 4.79
CA GLU A 276 -19.34 25.25 4.35
C GLU A 276 -18.07 25.50 5.17
N SER A 277 -17.97 24.98 6.38
CA SER A 277 -16.75 25.09 7.20
C SER A 277 -15.53 24.40 6.57
N LYS A 278 -15.76 23.50 5.61
CA LYS A 278 -14.72 22.76 4.86
C LYS A 278 -14.27 23.49 3.58
N TYR A 279 -14.95 24.55 3.15
CA TYR A 279 -14.57 25.28 1.94
C TYR A 279 -13.16 25.86 1.97
N PRO A 280 -12.64 26.41 3.09
CA PRO A 280 -11.24 26.80 3.17
C PRO A 280 -10.27 25.64 2.91
N LEU A 281 -10.55 24.43 3.44
CA LEU A 281 -9.72 23.23 3.19
C LEU A 281 -9.74 22.84 1.71
N ALA A 282 -10.91 22.89 1.08
CA ALA A 282 -11.03 22.65 -0.36
C ALA A 282 -10.23 23.68 -1.17
N ASN A 283 -10.30 24.95 -0.80
CA ASN A 283 -9.57 26.02 -1.49
C ASN A 283 -8.05 25.85 -1.34
N ASP A 284 -7.57 25.47 -0.16
CA ASP A 284 -6.16 25.14 0.08
C ASP A 284 -5.71 23.95 -0.78
N ASP A 285 -6.53 22.92 -0.92
CA ASP A 285 -6.24 21.78 -1.79
C ASP A 285 -6.20 22.20 -3.26
N LEU A 286 -7.13 23.01 -3.75
CA LEU A 286 -7.09 23.52 -5.13
C LEU A 286 -5.82 24.35 -5.39
N ASN A 287 -5.38 25.17 -4.44
CA ASN A 287 -4.13 25.92 -4.53
C ASN A 287 -2.91 24.97 -4.53
N ASN A 288 -2.87 24.00 -3.61
CA ASN A 288 -1.81 22.99 -3.55
C ASN A 288 -1.73 22.16 -4.84
N ALA A 289 -2.85 21.83 -5.47
CA ALA A 289 -2.88 21.13 -6.76
C ALA A 289 -2.09 21.88 -7.83
N ILE A 290 -2.19 23.22 -7.87
CA ILE A 290 -1.42 24.04 -8.81
C ILE A 290 0.03 24.22 -8.36
N GLU A 291 0.26 24.48 -7.07
CA GLU A 291 1.58 24.86 -6.57
C GLU A 291 2.57 23.69 -6.55
N LYS A 292 2.12 22.48 -6.18
CA LYS A 292 2.99 21.33 -5.94
C LYS A 292 3.22 20.45 -7.17
N THR A 293 2.29 20.44 -8.12
CA THR A 293 2.43 19.61 -9.31
C THR A 293 3.56 20.07 -10.24
N THR A 294 4.13 19.13 -11.00
CA THR A 294 5.04 19.45 -12.12
C THR A 294 4.29 19.82 -13.39
N ASN A 295 3.09 19.28 -13.61
CA ASN A 295 2.22 19.56 -14.77
C ASN A 295 1.24 20.72 -14.44
N LYS A 296 1.76 21.93 -14.50
CA LYS A 296 1.03 23.16 -14.06
C LYS A 296 -0.18 23.47 -14.92
N GLU A 297 -0.09 23.27 -16.23
CA GLU A 297 -1.19 23.58 -17.14
C GLU A 297 -2.37 22.65 -16.94
N GLU A 298 -2.13 21.33 -16.80
CA GLU A 298 -3.18 20.35 -16.54
C GLU A 298 -3.84 20.61 -15.18
N ALA A 299 -3.04 20.85 -14.14
CA ALA A 299 -3.58 21.18 -12.82
C ALA A 299 -4.47 22.43 -12.84
N LYS A 300 -4.06 23.48 -13.55
CA LYS A 300 -4.87 24.70 -13.72
C LYS A 300 -6.18 24.43 -14.45
N PHE A 301 -6.13 23.62 -15.51
CA PHE A 301 -7.34 23.21 -16.21
C PHE A 301 -8.31 22.46 -15.29
N GLN A 302 -7.81 21.45 -14.57
CA GLN A 302 -8.64 20.66 -13.66
C GLN A 302 -9.19 21.47 -12.49
N VAL A 303 -8.41 22.39 -11.91
CA VAL A 303 -8.87 23.31 -10.86
C VAL A 303 -9.96 24.24 -11.40
N ALA A 304 -9.75 24.84 -12.57
CA ALA A 304 -10.75 25.69 -13.21
C ALA A 304 -12.06 24.94 -13.48
N LYS A 305 -11.96 23.71 -14.00
CA LYS A 305 -13.09 22.81 -14.24
C LYS A 305 -13.84 22.47 -12.95
N THR A 306 -13.13 22.20 -11.87
CA THR A 306 -13.72 21.89 -10.56
C THR A 306 -14.50 23.06 -9.99
N ILE A 307 -13.92 24.26 -10.02
CA ILE A 307 -14.60 25.49 -9.58
C ILE A 307 -15.84 25.75 -10.45
N TYR A 308 -15.70 25.66 -11.78
CA TYR A 308 -16.82 25.83 -12.70
C TYR A 308 -17.95 24.83 -12.43
N GLY A 309 -17.62 23.55 -12.27
CA GLY A 309 -18.61 22.50 -11.98
C GLY A 309 -19.38 22.77 -10.68
N TYR A 310 -18.70 23.18 -9.63
CA TYR A 310 -19.33 23.59 -8.37
C TYR A 310 -20.32 24.76 -8.57
N LEU A 311 -19.91 25.80 -9.27
CA LEU A 311 -20.77 26.97 -9.52
C LEU A 311 -22.01 26.64 -10.35
N VAL A 312 -21.89 25.74 -11.32
CA VAL A 312 -23.02 25.25 -12.11
C VAL A 312 -24.03 24.51 -11.21
N LEU A 313 -23.55 23.67 -10.29
CA LEU A 313 -24.41 22.94 -9.36
C LEU A 313 -25.12 23.86 -8.36
N LEU A 314 -24.52 24.97 -7.98
CA LEU A 314 -25.18 25.97 -7.13
C LEU A 314 -26.39 26.63 -7.82
N ASN A 315 -26.42 26.63 -9.15
CA ASN A 315 -27.53 27.18 -9.95
C ASN A 315 -27.96 28.60 -9.50
N GLY A 316 -26.99 29.49 -9.30
CA GLY A 316 -27.19 30.85 -8.88
C GLY A 316 -27.37 31.10 -7.38
N LYS A 317 -27.28 30.06 -6.54
CA LYS A 317 -27.20 30.22 -5.08
C LYS A 317 -25.85 30.78 -4.67
N GLU A 318 -25.80 31.39 -3.51
CA GLU A 318 -24.53 31.85 -2.91
C GLU A 318 -23.67 30.65 -2.56
N GLY A 319 -22.37 30.75 -2.83
CA GLY A 319 -21.35 29.76 -2.51
C GLY A 319 -20.15 30.44 -1.85
N PHE A 320 -19.03 29.73 -1.80
CA PHE A 320 -17.80 30.28 -1.24
C PHE A 320 -17.28 31.44 -2.07
N ALA A 321 -17.10 32.61 -1.42
CA ALA A 321 -16.81 33.89 -2.10
C ALA A 321 -15.55 33.87 -2.98
N GLU A 322 -14.58 33.00 -2.68
CA GLU A 322 -13.37 32.89 -3.50
C GLU A 322 -13.58 32.07 -4.79
N TRP A 323 -14.65 31.31 -4.92
CA TRP A 323 -14.92 30.51 -6.13
C TRP A 323 -15.93 31.27 -7.00
N THR A 324 -15.41 31.90 -8.03
CA THR A 324 -16.19 32.66 -8.99
C THR A 324 -15.90 32.18 -10.41
N TYR A 325 -16.84 32.47 -11.35
CA TYR A 325 -16.59 32.21 -12.77
C TYR A 325 -15.37 33.02 -13.28
N ASP A 326 -15.10 34.20 -12.73
CA ASP A 326 -13.92 34.98 -13.10
C ASP A 326 -12.62 34.31 -12.64
N LYS A 327 -12.59 33.81 -11.40
CA LYS A 327 -11.43 33.06 -10.91
C LYS A 327 -11.17 31.79 -11.76
N SER A 328 -12.22 31.02 -12.05
CA SER A 328 -12.12 29.82 -12.91
C SER A 328 -11.58 30.20 -14.29
N LEU A 329 -12.13 31.23 -14.93
CA LEU A 329 -11.70 31.68 -16.26
C LEU A 329 -10.24 32.16 -16.27
N ASN A 330 -9.83 32.93 -15.26
CA ASN A 330 -8.47 33.43 -15.17
C ASN A 330 -7.44 32.27 -15.02
N ILE A 331 -7.72 31.29 -14.15
CA ILE A 331 -6.88 30.10 -13.99
C ILE A 331 -6.80 29.32 -15.31
N LEU A 332 -7.94 29.11 -15.98
CA LEU A 332 -7.99 28.40 -17.25
C LEU A 332 -7.18 29.12 -18.34
N ARG A 333 -7.29 30.42 -18.45
CA ARG A 333 -6.55 31.23 -19.42
C ARG A 333 -5.04 31.18 -19.22
N GLU A 334 -4.59 31.00 -17.98
CA GLU A 334 -3.18 30.73 -17.73
C GLU A 334 -2.73 29.36 -18.25
N ALA A 335 -3.58 28.33 -18.21
CA ALA A 335 -3.30 27.04 -18.82
C ALA A 335 -3.25 27.15 -20.36
N ILE A 336 -4.24 27.84 -20.97
CA ILE A 336 -4.33 28.05 -22.42
C ILE A 336 -3.09 28.78 -22.98
N LYS A 337 -2.53 29.73 -22.23
CA LYS A 337 -1.29 30.44 -22.64
C LYS A 337 -0.08 29.51 -22.77
N VAL A 338 -0.05 28.42 -22.01
CA VAL A 338 1.05 27.44 -22.03
C VAL A 338 0.79 26.39 -23.10
N ASN A 339 -0.43 25.91 -23.18
CA ASN A 339 -0.83 24.82 -24.10
C ASN A 339 -2.30 25.01 -24.52
N ASP A 340 -2.51 25.46 -25.76
CA ASP A 340 -3.86 25.74 -26.28
C ASP A 340 -4.53 24.45 -26.78
N GLN A 341 -5.11 23.70 -25.85
CA GLN A 341 -5.82 22.46 -26.19
C GLN A 341 -7.31 22.71 -26.46
N PRO A 342 -7.94 21.97 -27.41
CA PRO A 342 -9.35 22.12 -27.70
C PRO A 342 -10.28 21.95 -26.50
N VAL A 343 -9.94 21.06 -25.54
CA VAL A 343 -10.73 20.84 -24.33
C VAL A 343 -10.70 22.06 -23.40
N TYR A 344 -9.60 22.84 -23.39
CA TYR A 344 -9.52 24.08 -22.62
C TYR A 344 -10.36 25.18 -23.27
N THR A 345 -10.35 25.26 -24.62
CA THR A 345 -11.22 26.17 -25.39
C THR A 345 -12.70 25.85 -25.13
N GLN A 346 -13.07 24.58 -25.04
CA GLN A 346 -14.44 24.17 -24.69
C GLN A 346 -14.83 24.71 -23.31
N LEU A 347 -14.02 24.48 -22.30
CA LEU A 347 -14.30 24.96 -20.94
C LEU A 347 -14.34 26.49 -20.88
N GLU A 348 -13.49 27.21 -21.66
CA GLU A 348 -13.56 28.67 -21.76
C GLU A 348 -14.91 29.13 -22.28
N GLY A 349 -15.40 28.49 -23.36
CA GLY A 349 -16.73 28.80 -23.91
C GLY A 349 -17.85 28.53 -22.88
N ASP A 350 -17.78 27.42 -22.16
CA ASP A 350 -18.77 27.06 -21.16
C ASP A 350 -18.81 28.05 -19.98
N ILE A 351 -17.64 28.48 -19.49
CA ILE A 351 -17.54 29.49 -18.43
C ILE A 351 -18.08 30.85 -18.89
N LEU A 352 -17.69 31.28 -20.10
CA LEU A 352 -18.15 32.54 -20.69
C LEU A 352 -19.68 32.55 -20.91
N PHE A 353 -20.22 31.42 -21.36
CA PHE A 353 -21.67 31.24 -21.50
C PHE A 353 -22.39 31.34 -20.14
N ALA A 354 -21.87 30.70 -19.10
CA ALA A 354 -22.43 30.79 -17.75
C ALA A 354 -22.35 32.22 -17.18
N LYS A 355 -21.34 33.00 -17.55
CA LYS A 355 -21.20 34.43 -17.24
C LYS A 355 -22.13 35.33 -18.07
N LYS A 356 -22.86 34.78 -19.03
CA LYS A 356 -23.66 35.54 -20.02
C LYS A 356 -22.81 36.43 -20.96
N ASP A 357 -21.52 36.16 -21.07
CA ASP A 357 -20.68 36.72 -22.15
C ASP A 357 -20.85 35.85 -23.41
N TYR A 358 -21.99 36.03 -24.04
CA TYR A 358 -22.36 35.18 -25.20
C TYR A 358 -21.47 35.46 -26.43
N SER A 359 -20.92 36.67 -26.55
CA SER A 359 -19.96 37.00 -27.61
C SER A 359 -18.65 36.22 -27.44
N GLY A 360 -18.08 36.23 -26.24
CA GLY A 360 -16.89 35.47 -25.92
C GLY A 360 -17.12 33.95 -26.02
N ALA A 361 -18.27 33.48 -25.55
CA ALA A 361 -18.66 32.07 -25.65
C ALA A 361 -18.76 31.59 -27.11
N TYR A 362 -19.43 32.38 -27.97
CA TYR A 362 -19.51 32.09 -29.39
C TYR A 362 -18.14 32.02 -30.05
N ALA A 363 -17.24 32.95 -29.76
CA ALA A 363 -15.89 32.95 -30.30
C ALA A 363 -15.10 31.68 -29.91
N SER A 364 -15.21 31.25 -28.64
CA SER A 364 -14.58 30.00 -28.16
C SER A 364 -15.18 28.77 -28.83
N TYR A 365 -16.50 28.66 -28.95
CA TYR A 365 -17.16 27.53 -29.63
C TYR A 365 -16.90 27.51 -31.14
N ASP A 366 -16.82 28.66 -31.79
CA ASP A 366 -16.46 28.74 -33.22
C ASP A 366 -15.01 28.30 -33.46
N LYS A 367 -14.09 28.66 -32.55
CA LYS A 367 -12.72 28.09 -32.55
C LYS A 367 -12.72 26.57 -32.36
N LEU A 368 -13.53 26.08 -31.41
CA LEU A 368 -13.66 24.64 -31.12
C LEU A 368 -14.21 23.86 -32.31
N ASN A 369 -15.17 24.43 -33.05
CA ASN A 369 -15.74 23.83 -34.28
C ASN A 369 -14.71 23.65 -35.42
N LYS A 370 -13.54 24.29 -35.32
CA LYS A 370 -12.42 24.17 -36.24
C LYS A 370 -11.32 23.22 -35.73
N SER A 371 -11.57 22.55 -34.60
CA SER A 371 -10.63 21.65 -33.92
C SER A 371 -11.01 20.16 -34.11
N ALA A 372 -10.17 19.27 -33.54
CA ALA A 372 -10.43 17.83 -33.50
C ALA A 372 -11.64 17.44 -32.61
N LEU A 373 -12.13 18.32 -31.76
CA LEU A 373 -13.31 18.08 -30.90
C LEU A 373 -14.63 18.59 -31.52
N VAL A 374 -14.65 18.93 -32.79
CA VAL A 374 -15.86 19.32 -33.52
C VAL A 374 -16.97 18.26 -33.43
N SER A 375 -18.17 18.67 -33.08
CA SER A 375 -19.33 17.78 -32.93
C SER A 375 -20.63 18.55 -33.14
N SER A 376 -21.75 17.84 -33.29
CA SER A 376 -23.08 18.45 -33.29
C SER A 376 -23.35 19.27 -32.02
N GLY A 377 -22.84 18.83 -30.88
CA GLY A 377 -22.96 19.54 -29.61
C GLY A 377 -22.21 20.87 -29.62
N THR A 378 -21.00 20.93 -30.18
CA THR A 378 -20.23 22.18 -30.25
C THR A 378 -20.83 23.18 -31.23
N PHE A 379 -21.41 22.74 -32.34
CA PHE A 379 -22.21 23.58 -33.25
C PHE A 379 -23.48 24.11 -32.57
N TYR A 380 -24.19 23.26 -31.82
CA TYR A 380 -25.36 23.67 -31.06
C TYR A 380 -25.01 24.75 -30.01
N SER A 381 -23.91 24.57 -29.27
CA SER A 381 -23.45 25.54 -28.27
C SER A 381 -23.10 26.89 -28.92
N ALA A 382 -22.41 26.86 -30.07
CA ALA A 382 -22.12 28.07 -30.83
C ALA A 382 -23.39 28.77 -31.33
N ALA A 383 -24.35 28.03 -31.90
CA ALA A 383 -25.62 28.57 -32.39
C ALA A 383 -26.45 29.17 -31.27
N LYS A 384 -26.52 28.51 -30.10
CA LYS A 384 -27.21 29.01 -28.91
C LYS A 384 -26.58 30.30 -28.36
N ALA A 385 -25.24 30.35 -28.29
CA ALA A 385 -24.54 31.57 -27.87
C ALA A 385 -24.82 32.72 -28.84
N LYS A 386 -24.79 32.46 -30.17
CA LYS A 386 -25.09 33.43 -31.18
C LYS A 386 -26.52 33.96 -31.09
N GLN A 387 -27.51 33.11 -30.90
CA GLN A 387 -28.90 33.49 -30.70
C GLN A 387 -29.04 34.45 -29.52
N LEU A 388 -28.41 34.16 -28.37
CA LEU A 388 -28.50 34.97 -27.16
C LEU A 388 -27.68 36.27 -27.22
N MET A 389 -26.88 36.48 -28.25
CA MET A 389 -26.22 37.78 -28.54
C MET A 389 -27.16 38.77 -29.24
N GLU A 390 -28.16 38.23 -29.96
CA GLU A 390 -29.09 39.00 -30.78
C GLU A 390 -30.39 39.39 -30.00
N ASP A 391 -30.64 38.73 -28.86
CA ASP A 391 -31.73 39.03 -27.92
C ASP A 391 -31.31 40.06 -26.88
#